data_81fbd848b1e8dfe58d64d66625b8a99e
#
_entry.id   81fbd848b1e8dfe58d64d66625b8a99e
#
_cell.length_a   1.000
_cell.length_b   1.000
_cell.length_c   1.000
_cell.angle_alpha   90.00
_cell.angle_beta   90.00
_cell.angle_gamma   90.00
#
_symmetry.space_group_name_H-M   'P 1'
#
loop_
_entity.id
_entity.type
_entity.pdbx_description
1 polymer ?
#
loop_
_entity_poly.entity_id
_entity_poly.type
_entity_poly.pdbx_seq_one_letter_code
_entity_poly.pdbx_strand_id
1 'polypeptide(L)'
;RALDIYGDVKAQSISLTFARLSEARILENLGRKAEAQSLLETFVEKENYSFTLQTLADFYRRDEQMAKAELIYNKLIDQLEEDNDSNWELYFYRGITLEQQDRWDEAEADLLKARRLSGNQPFVLNYLGYSWIDNGINLYQGLEMIKKAVAQEPRNGFFVDSLGWAFYRMKDFGAAVHFLEKATELEPDDPEIIDHLGDALWQSGRQIEARYQWRRALSLEDDATKQKEIEEKIDYGVIEDAAGPGPAI
;
A
#
# COMPACT_ATOMS: atom_id res chain seq x y z
N ARG A 1 5.91 -11.17 28.10
CA ARG A 1 6.58 -12.50 28.03
C ARG A 1 7.41 -12.68 26.75
N ALA A 2 6.91 -12.30 25.55
CA ALA A 2 7.70 -12.35 24.32
C ALA A 2 8.86 -11.32 24.34
N LEU A 3 8.60 -10.09 24.77
CA LEU A 3 9.61 -9.05 24.90
C LEU A 3 10.73 -9.44 25.89
N ASP A 4 10.41 -10.10 27.00
CA ASP A 4 11.38 -10.56 27.98
C ASP A 4 12.34 -11.58 27.36
N ILE A 5 11.81 -12.51 26.52
CA ILE A 5 12.62 -13.53 25.85
C ILE A 5 13.62 -12.92 24.85
N TYR A 6 13.16 -11.95 24.04
CA TYR A 6 14.03 -11.30 23.05
C TYR A 6 15.04 -10.34 23.67
N GLY A 7 14.70 -9.68 24.79
CA GLY A 7 15.60 -8.81 25.55
C GLY A 7 16.78 -9.53 26.18
N ASP A 8 16.64 -10.82 26.49
CA ASP A 8 17.67 -11.65 27.16
C ASP A 8 18.69 -12.27 26.20
N VAL A 9 18.55 -12.11 24.88
CA VAL A 9 19.49 -12.67 23.88
C VAL A 9 20.83 -11.91 23.96
N LYS A 10 21.92 -12.63 24.35
CA LYS A 10 23.24 -12.02 24.53
C LYS A 10 23.88 -11.60 23.21
N ALA A 11 24.55 -10.43 23.27
CA ALA A 11 25.26 -9.82 22.17
C ALA A 11 26.37 -10.72 21.61
N GLN A 12 26.32 -11.05 20.34
CA GLN A 12 27.36 -11.49 19.41
C GLN A 12 26.91 -12.57 18.41
N SER A 13 25.67 -12.57 17.96
CA SER A 13 25.27 -13.48 16.89
C SER A 13 24.21 -12.83 15.99
N ILE A 14 24.10 -13.33 14.76
CA ILE A 14 22.97 -13.09 13.85
C ILE A 14 21.63 -13.25 14.60
N SER A 15 21.55 -14.14 15.58
CA SER A 15 20.40 -14.33 16.47
C SER A 15 20.03 -13.08 17.27
N LEU A 16 20.98 -12.24 17.69
CA LEU A 16 20.67 -10.98 18.39
C LEU A 16 19.97 -10.00 17.46
N THR A 17 20.44 -9.88 16.23
CA THR A 17 19.85 -8.98 15.24
C THR A 17 18.40 -9.36 14.98
N PHE A 18 18.12 -10.63 14.70
CA PHE A 18 16.74 -11.11 14.53
C PHE A 18 15.90 -10.89 15.79
N ALA A 19 16.48 -11.08 16.98
CA ALA A 19 15.77 -10.85 18.24
C ALA A 19 15.39 -9.37 18.39
N ARG A 20 16.28 -8.42 18.09
CA ARG A 20 16.01 -6.99 18.19
C ARG A 20 14.98 -6.50 17.15
N LEU A 21 15.04 -7.01 15.92
CA LEU A 21 14.05 -6.69 14.91
C LEU A 21 12.66 -7.26 15.29
N SER A 22 12.62 -8.47 15.86
CA SER A 22 11.38 -9.07 16.36
C SER A 22 10.82 -8.29 17.57
N GLU A 23 11.69 -7.83 18.46
CA GLU A 23 11.32 -6.98 19.61
C GLU A 23 10.70 -5.66 19.13
N ALA A 24 11.34 -4.98 18.16
CA ALA A 24 10.82 -3.76 17.58
C ALA A 24 9.44 -3.96 16.94
N ARG A 25 9.25 -5.04 16.18
CA ARG A 25 7.95 -5.38 15.57
C ARG A 25 6.86 -5.68 16.62
N ILE A 26 7.22 -6.33 17.72
CA ILE A 26 6.28 -6.56 18.82
C ILE A 26 5.90 -5.25 19.49
N LEU A 27 6.86 -4.35 19.71
CA LEU A 27 6.60 -3.02 20.26
C LEU A 27 5.67 -2.20 19.37
N GLU A 28 5.90 -2.25 18.06
CA GLU A 28 5.05 -1.61 17.05
C GLU A 28 3.61 -2.15 17.13
N ASN A 29 3.43 -3.47 17.16
CA ASN A 29 2.10 -4.11 17.28
C ASN A 29 1.40 -3.82 18.63
N LEU A 30 2.15 -3.47 19.67
CA LEU A 30 1.60 -3.04 20.97
C LEU A 30 1.30 -1.53 21.02
N GLY A 31 1.45 -0.81 19.91
CA GLY A 31 1.29 0.65 19.84
C GLY A 31 2.44 1.45 20.49
N ARG A 32 3.53 0.78 20.92
CA ARG A 32 4.70 1.37 21.58
C ARG A 32 5.73 1.86 20.54
N LYS A 33 5.25 2.64 19.57
CA LYS A 33 6.04 3.08 18.39
C LYS A 33 7.34 3.82 18.76
N ALA A 34 7.30 4.71 19.74
CA ALA A 34 8.49 5.46 20.18
C ALA A 34 9.60 4.54 20.73
N GLU A 35 9.24 3.48 21.42
CA GLU A 35 10.20 2.50 21.94
C GLU A 35 10.75 1.61 20.82
N ALA A 36 9.91 1.22 19.86
CA ALA A 36 10.34 0.49 18.67
C ALA A 36 11.34 1.32 17.86
N GLN A 37 11.05 2.59 17.63
CA GLN A 37 11.94 3.52 16.94
C GLN A 37 13.29 3.64 17.64
N SER A 38 13.30 3.95 18.94
CA SER A 38 14.53 4.10 19.73
C SER A 38 15.38 2.82 19.73
N LEU A 39 14.73 1.66 19.79
CA LEU A 39 15.41 0.36 19.70
C LEU A 39 16.10 0.17 18.35
N LEU A 40 15.38 0.43 17.24
CA LEU A 40 15.92 0.29 15.89
C LEU A 40 17.04 1.29 15.59
N GLU A 41 16.88 2.56 15.96
CA GLU A 41 17.89 3.60 15.79
C GLU A 41 19.18 3.24 16.54
N THR A 42 19.07 2.89 17.83
CA THR A 42 20.22 2.48 18.66
C THR A 42 20.90 1.23 18.10
N PHE A 43 20.11 0.33 17.52
CA PHE A 43 20.63 -0.90 16.97
C PHE A 43 21.39 -0.66 15.67
N VAL A 44 20.84 0.17 14.77
CA VAL A 44 21.49 0.57 13.50
C VAL A 44 22.80 1.35 13.74
N GLU A 45 22.89 2.18 14.78
CA GLU A 45 24.13 2.86 15.15
C GLU A 45 25.28 1.88 15.48
N LYS A 46 24.95 0.72 16.04
CA LYS A 46 25.93 -0.32 16.43
C LYS A 46 26.20 -1.32 15.33
N GLU A 47 25.16 -1.67 14.58
CA GLU A 47 25.14 -2.77 13.62
C GLU A 47 24.59 -2.25 12.28
N ASN A 48 25.45 -1.58 11.50
CA ASN A 48 25.08 -0.89 10.24
C ASN A 48 24.96 -1.88 9.06
N TYR A 49 24.23 -2.99 9.24
CA TYR A 49 23.97 -3.94 8.18
C TYR A 49 22.83 -3.45 7.27
N SER A 50 22.90 -3.75 5.97
CA SER A 50 21.90 -3.31 4.99
C SER A 50 20.48 -3.70 5.40
N PHE A 51 20.29 -4.92 5.91
CA PHE A 51 18.96 -5.38 6.30
C PHE A 51 18.41 -4.71 7.59
N THR A 52 19.28 -4.28 8.53
CA THR A 52 18.84 -3.51 9.70
C THR A 52 18.45 -2.09 9.32
N LEU A 53 19.20 -1.49 8.40
CA LEU A 53 18.85 -0.20 7.80
C LEU A 53 17.52 -0.29 7.06
N GLN A 54 17.31 -1.33 6.25
CA GLN A 54 16.02 -1.53 5.54
C GLN A 54 14.86 -1.68 6.53
N THR A 55 15.03 -2.44 7.61
CA THR A 55 13.99 -2.56 8.65
C THR A 55 13.66 -1.21 9.29
N LEU A 56 14.66 -0.36 9.55
CA LEU A 56 14.43 1.00 10.08
C LEU A 56 13.74 1.89 9.05
N ALA A 57 14.10 1.79 7.77
CA ALA A 57 13.43 2.53 6.70
C ALA A 57 11.96 2.12 6.58
N ASP A 58 11.69 0.80 6.61
CA ASP A 58 10.33 0.26 6.58
C ASP A 58 9.50 0.69 7.81
N PHE A 59 10.13 0.76 8.98
CA PHE A 59 9.50 1.31 10.17
C PHE A 59 9.11 2.78 9.97
N TYR A 60 10.04 3.62 9.53
CA TYR A 60 9.77 5.03 9.28
C TYR A 60 8.67 5.24 8.25
N ARG A 61 8.64 4.44 7.19
CA ARG A 61 7.60 4.49 6.16
C ARG A 61 6.22 4.17 6.73
N ARG A 62 6.10 3.08 7.53
CA ARG A 62 4.83 2.72 8.19
C ARG A 62 4.40 3.71 9.27
N ASP A 63 5.35 4.42 9.87
CA ASP A 63 5.10 5.48 10.87
C ASP A 63 5.02 6.88 10.23
N GLU A 64 4.81 6.94 8.91
CA GLU A 64 4.61 8.17 8.11
C GLU A 64 5.77 9.18 8.19
N GLN A 65 6.96 8.74 8.62
CA GLN A 65 8.18 9.55 8.65
C GLN A 65 8.93 9.48 7.30
N MET A 66 8.26 9.85 6.20
CA MET A 66 8.70 9.60 4.82
C MET A 66 10.10 10.15 4.52
N ALA A 67 10.43 11.35 4.97
CA ALA A 67 11.75 11.94 4.73
C ALA A 67 12.89 11.13 5.37
N LYS A 68 12.65 10.51 6.53
CA LYS A 68 13.66 9.63 7.17
C LYS A 68 13.79 8.30 6.45
N ALA A 69 12.65 7.72 6.02
CA ALA A 69 12.65 6.49 5.23
C ALA A 69 13.43 6.68 3.92
N GLU A 70 13.16 7.76 3.20
CA GLU A 70 13.85 8.10 1.95
C GLU A 70 15.37 8.21 2.12
N LEU A 71 15.82 8.90 3.17
CA LEU A 71 17.26 9.03 3.45
C LEU A 71 17.95 7.68 3.59
N ILE A 72 17.30 6.70 4.21
CA ILE A 72 17.88 5.38 4.40
C ILE A 72 17.80 4.57 3.09
N TYR A 73 16.69 4.62 2.36
CA TYR A 73 16.61 3.95 1.05
C TYR A 73 17.65 4.51 0.07
N ASN A 74 17.86 5.83 0.03
CA ASN A 74 18.92 6.45 -0.75
C ASN A 74 20.29 5.90 -0.37
N LYS A 75 20.62 5.87 0.93
CA LYS A 75 21.88 5.29 1.43
C LYS A 75 22.05 3.82 1.01
N LEU A 76 21.00 3.02 1.10
CA LEU A 76 21.05 1.61 0.72
C LEU A 76 21.27 1.43 -0.79
N ILE A 77 20.58 2.23 -1.60
CA ILE A 77 20.72 2.21 -3.06
C ILE A 77 22.10 2.70 -3.49
N ASP A 78 22.64 3.76 -2.88
CA ASP A 78 23.98 4.29 -3.16
C ASP A 78 25.10 3.29 -2.82
N GLN A 79 24.84 2.33 -1.95
CA GLN A 79 25.77 1.26 -1.57
C GLN A 79 25.74 0.06 -2.50
N LEU A 80 24.81 0.01 -3.45
CA LEU A 80 24.72 -1.08 -4.42
C LEU A 80 25.89 -0.95 -5.42
N GLU A 81 26.62 -2.05 -5.61
CA GLU A 81 27.65 -2.11 -6.66
C GLU A 81 27.02 -2.19 -8.05
N GLU A 82 25.95 -2.97 -8.17
CA GLU A 82 25.13 -3.13 -9.38
C GLU A 82 23.66 -3.35 -9.04
N ASP A 83 22.77 -2.90 -9.92
CA ASP A 83 21.37 -3.25 -9.84
C ASP A 83 21.15 -4.71 -10.24
N ASN A 84 20.49 -5.46 -9.40
CA ASN A 84 20.13 -6.85 -9.68
C ASN A 84 18.73 -7.20 -9.17
N ASP A 85 18.29 -8.39 -9.52
CA ASP A 85 16.95 -8.88 -9.20
C ASP A 85 16.66 -8.97 -7.69
N SER A 86 17.68 -8.92 -6.83
CA SER A 86 17.49 -8.94 -5.36
C SER A 86 17.19 -7.56 -4.77
N ASN A 87 17.40 -6.48 -5.52
CA ASN A 87 17.34 -5.12 -5.01
C ASN A 87 16.04 -4.36 -5.35
N TRP A 88 15.09 -5.05 -6.00
CA TRP A 88 13.84 -4.42 -6.44
C TRP A 88 13.02 -3.84 -5.28
N GLU A 89 13.06 -4.43 -4.09
CA GLU A 89 12.34 -3.95 -2.90
C GLU A 89 12.78 -2.55 -2.48
N LEU A 90 14.07 -2.22 -2.59
CA LEU A 90 14.57 -0.90 -2.25
C LEU A 90 13.95 0.19 -3.13
N TYR A 91 13.90 -0.06 -4.44
CA TYR A 91 13.26 0.86 -5.39
C TYR A 91 11.74 0.90 -5.21
N PHE A 92 11.11 -0.24 -4.93
CA PHE A 92 9.68 -0.32 -4.69
C PHE A 92 9.26 0.53 -3.48
N TYR A 93 9.90 0.30 -2.34
CA TYR A 93 9.55 1.02 -1.12
C TYR A 93 10.00 2.50 -1.14
N ARG A 94 11.10 2.83 -1.82
CA ARG A 94 11.43 4.24 -2.04
C ARG A 94 10.42 4.91 -2.98
N GLY A 95 9.97 4.24 -4.01
CA GLY A 95 8.90 4.72 -4.90
C GLY A 95 7.62 5.05 -4.13
N ILE A 96 7.15 4.13 -3.27
CA ILE A 96 6.02 4.39 -2.37
C ILE A 96 6.28 5.61 -1.48
N THR A 97 7.49 5.70 -0.90
CA THR A 97 7.87 6.81 -0.02
C THR A 97 7.89 8.16 -0.75
N LEU A 98 8.29 8.18 -2.01
CA LEU A 98 8.30 9.37 -2.86
C LEU A 98 6.89 9.78 -3.29
N GLU A 99 6.04 8.81 -3.62
CA GLU A 99 4.62 9.06 -3.96
C GLU A 99 3.88 9.71 -2.79
N GLN A 100 4.08 9.21 -1.58
CA GLN A 100 3.50 9.80 -0.36
C GLN A 100 4.06 11.20 0.01
N GLN A 101 5.09 11.65 -0.71
CA GLN A 101 5.63 13.01 -0.64
C GLN A 101 5.21 13.87 -1.86
N ASP A 102 4.22 13.44 -2.63
CA ASP A 102 3.73 14.10 -3.85
C ASP A 102 4.81 14.26 -4.94
N ARG A 103 5.84 13.39 -4.94
CA ARG A 103 6.96 13.40 -5.90
C ARG A 103 6.78 12.30 -6.94
N TRP A 104 5.70 12.39 -7.70
CA TRP A 104 5.27 11.33 -8.60
C TRP A 104 6.31 10.95 -9.67
N ASP A 105 6.95 11.89 -10.35
CA ASP A 105 7.90 11.58 -11.41
C ASP A 105 9.08 10.70 -10.93
N GLU A 106 9.56 10.96 -9.71
CA GLU A 106 10.62 10.18 -9.08
C GLU A 106 10.09 8.82 -8.60
N ALA A 107 8.89 8.80 -8.05
CA ALA A 107 8.20 7.59 -7.60
C ALA A 107 7.98 6.63 -8.78
N GLU A 108 7.44 7.12 -9.91
CA GLU A 108 7.21 6.32 -11.10
C GLU A 108 8.51 5.71 -11.64
N ALA A 109 9.60 6.48 -11.68
CA ALA A 109 10.90 5.98 -12.12
C ALA A 109 11.38 4.79 -11.28
N ASP A 110 11.24 4.89 -9.96
CA ASP A 110 11.59 3.83 -9.01
C ASP A 110 10.65 2.61 -9.13
N LEU A 111 9.35 2.82 -9.21
CA LEU A 111 8.36 1.76 -9.37
C LEU A 111 8.55 1.00 -10.70
N LEU A 112 8.85 1.70 -11.79
CA LEU A 112 9.20 1.08 -13.07
C LEU A 112 10.50 0.28 -12.98
N LYS A 113 11.48 0.75 -12.22
CA LYS A 113 12.73 0.03 -11.98
C LYS A 113 12.47 -1.22 -11.14
N ALA A 114 11.71 -1.10 -10.06
CA ALA A 114 11.29 -2.22 -9.22
C ALA A 114 10.57 -3.30 -10.05
N ARG A 115 9.65 -2.90 -10.94
CA ARG A 115 8.95 -3.82 -11.84
C ARG A 115 9.91 -4.61 -12.73
N ARG A 116 10.92 -3.94 -13.31
CA ARG A 116 11.90 -4.64 -14.16
C ARG A 116 12.75 -5.62 -13.39
N LEU A 117 13.26 -5.21 -12.22
CA LEU A 117 14.13 -6.04 -11.39
C LEU A 117 13.38 -7.21 -10.76
N SER A 118 12.15 -7.01 -10.33
CA SER A 118 11.33 -8.04 -9.68
C SER A 118 10.80 -9.13 -10.62
N GLY A 119 11.01 -9.01 -11.94
CA GLY A 119 10.42 -9.94 -12.90
C GLY A 119 8.88 -9.88 -12.94
N ASN A 120 8.30 -8.70 -12.69
CA ASN A 120 6.84 -8.47 -12.61
C ASN A 120 6.17 -9.20 -11.43
N GLN A 121 6.72 -9.07 -10.24
CA GLN A 121 6.05 -9.50 -9.02
C GLN A 121 4.63 -8.92 -8.92
N PRO A 122 3.62 -9.72 -8.54
CA PRO A 122 2.22 -9.31 -8.65
C PRO A 122 1.88 -8.05 -7.84
N PHE A 123 2.42 -7.87 -6.65
CA PHE A 123 2.14 -6.67 -5.88
C PHE A 123 2.84 -5.41 -6.43
N VAL A 124 4.02 -5.54 -7.11
CA VAL A 124 4.64 -4.41 -7.81
C VAL A 124 3.81 -4.00 -9.02
N LEU A 125 3.30 -4.99 -9.77
CA LEU A 125 2.38 -4.74 -10.88
C LEU A 125 1.10 -4.07 -10.41
N ASN A 126 0.52 -4.59 -9.32
CA ASN A 126 -0.72 -4.03 -8.75
C ASN A 126 -0.50 -2.60 -8.28
N TYR A 127 0.53 -2.35 -7.49
CA TYR A 127 0.78 -1.02 -6.95
C TYR A 127 1.00 0.02 -8.05
N LEU A 128 1.93 -0.21 -8.98
CA LEU A 128 2.19 0.72 -10.08
C LEU A 128 0.95 0.90 -10.97
N GLY A 129 0.24 -0.19 -11.27
CA GLY A 129 -0.99 -0.14 -12.05
C GLY A 129 -2.07 0.68 -11.36
N TYR A 130 -2.27 0.47 -10.08
CA TYR A 130 -3.22 1.23 -9.25
C TYR A 130 -2.85 2.71 -9.20
N SER A 131 -1.58 3.05 -8.90
CA SER A 131 -1.13 4.45 -8.86
C SER A 131 -1.36 5.17 -10.21
N TRP A 132 -1.11 4.50 -11.34
CA TRP A 132 -1.44 5.07 -12.65
C TRP A 132 -2.94 5.32 -12.84
N ILE A 133 -3.77 4.35 -12.44
CA ILE A 133 -5.23 4.45 -12.54
C ILE A 133 -5.74 5.59 -11.66
N ASP A 134 -5.26 5.66 -10.43
CA ASP A 134 -5.72 6.66 -9.47
C ASP A 134 -5.31 8.08 -9.86
N ASN A 135 -4.11 8.24 -10.38
CA ASN A 135 -3.66 9.52 -10.94
C ASN A 135 -4.27 9.85 -12.32
N GLY A 136 -5.10 8.99 -12.90
CA GLY A 136 -5.75 9.20 -14.20
C GLY A 136 -4.79 9.15 -15.39
N ILE A 137 -3.63 8.53 -15.24
CA ILE A 137 -2.61 8.39 -16.27
C ILE A 137 -2.45 6.91 -16.67
N ASN A 138 -2.00 6.66 -17.90
CA ASN A 138 -1.68 5.31 -18.39
C ASN A 138 -2.76 4.25 -18.09
N LEU A 139 -4.06 4.62 -18.11
CA LEU A 139 -5.20 3.79 -17.65
C LEU A 139 -5.19 2.38 -18.22
N TYR A 140 -4.98 2.23 -19.54
CA TYR A 140 -4.96 0.92 -20.18
C TYR A 140 -3.76 0.06 -19.77
N GLN A 141 -2.59 0.68 -19.63
CA GLN A 141 -1.38 -0.01 -19.18
C GLN A 141 -1.52 -0.41 -17.70
N GLY A 142 -2.09 0.46 -16.85
CA GLY A 142 -2.39 0.18 -15.46
C GLY A 142 -3.36 -1.00 -15.33
N LEU A 143 -4.46 -0.97 -16.08
CA LEU A 143 -5.43 -2.07 -16.11
C LEU A 143 -4.78 -3.41 -16.50
N GLU A 144 -3.91 -3.43 -17.52
CA GLU A 144 -3.23 -4.66 -17.94
C GLU A 144 -2.22 -5.16 -16.90
N MET A 145 -1.60 -4.29 -16.12
CA MET A 145 -0.74 -4.68 -14.99
C MET A 145 -1.55 -5.30 -13.87
N ILE A 146 -2.65 -4.65 -13.47
CA ILE A 146 -3.54 -5.15 -12.42
C ILE A 146 -4.14 -6.52 -12.84
N LYS A 147 -4.58 -6.67 -14.08
CA LYS A 147 -5.05 -7.98 -14.60
C LYS A 147 -3.99 -9.07 -14.48
N LYS A 148 -2.70 -8.75 -14.75
CA LYS A 148 -1.61 -9.71 -14.59
C LYS A 148 -1.37 -10.06 -13.12
N ALA A 149 -1.51 -9.10 -12.19
CA ALA A 149 -1.42 -9.36 -10.77
C ALA A 149 -2.55 -10.29 -10.30
N VAL A 150 -3.80 -9.98 -10.66
CA VAL A 150 -4.97 -10.82 -10.37
C VAL A 150 -4.84 -12.22 -10.97
N ALA A 151 -4.28 -12.35 -12.19
CA ALA A 151 -4.07 -13.66 -12.80
C ALA A 151 -3.06 -14.54 -12.05
N GLN A 152 -2.07 -13.94 -11.39
CA GLN A 152 -1.10 -14.64 -10.55
C GLN A 152 -1.68 -14.98 -9.17
N GLU A 153 -2.47 -14.09 -8.58
CA GLU A 153 -3.07 -14.25 -7.25
C GLU A 153 -4.59 -13.96 -7.27
N PRO A 154 -5.40 -14.84 -7.86
CA PRO A 154 -6.82 -14.56 -8.12
C PRO A 154 -7.71 -14.53 -6.86
N ARG A 155 -7.16 -14.88 -5.71
CA ARG A 155 -7.83 -14.83 -4.40
C ARG A 155 -7.30 -13.72 -3.49
N ASN A 156 -6.44 -12.85 -3.98
CA ASN A 156 -6.00 -11.67 -3.28
C ASN A 156 -7.06 -10.57 -3.45
N GLY A 157 -7.83 -10.30 -2.38
CA GLY A 157 -8.95 -9.35 -2.41
C GLY A 157 -8.51 -7.94 -2.80
N PHE A 158 -7.33 -7.51 -2.35
CA PHE A 158 -6.78 -6.19 -2.69
C PHE A 158 -6.44 -6.03 -4.18
N PHE A 159 -5.97 -7.10 -4.84
CA PHE A 159 -5.74 -7.05 -6.29
C PHE A 159 -7.05 -7.05 -7.08
N VAL A 160 -8.04 -7.81 -6.59
CA VAL A 160 -9.38 -7.82 -7.20
C VAL A 160 -10.08 -6.48 -7.01
N ASP A 161 -9.90 -5.82 -5.86
CA ASP A 161 -10.36 -4.46 -5.60
C ASP A 161 -9.73 -3.46 -6.58
N SER A 162 -8.40 -3.47 -6.69
CA SER A 162 -7.67 -2.61 -7.64
C SER A 162 -8.18 -2.80 -9.08
N LEU A 163 -8.56 -4.03 -9.45
CA LEU A 163 -9.17 -4.29 -10.76
C LEU A 163 -10.56 -3.66 -10.88
N GLY A 164 -11.38 -3.77 -9.84
CA GLY A 164 -12.69 -3.14 -9.78
C GLY A 164 -12.60 -1.62 -9.82
N TRP A 165 -11.67 -1.05 -9.06
CA TRP A 165 -11.39 0.38 -9.07
C TRP A 165 -10.92 0.87 -10.45
N ALA A 166 -10.06 0.12 -11.14
CA ALA A 166 -9.65 0.44 -12.50
C ALA A 166 -10.85 0.55 -13.45
N PHE A 167 -11.80 -0.38 -13.40
CA PHE A 167 -13.03 -0.29 -14.18
C PHE A 167 -13.90 0.89 -13.77
N TYR A 168 -13.98 1.21 -12.48
CA TYR A 168 -14.68 2.39 -11.99
C TYR A 168 -14.10 3.68 -12.59
N ARG A 169 -12.79 3.87 -12.53
CA ARG A 169 -12.09 5.03 -13.09
C ARG A 169 -12.22 5.11 -14.63
N MET A 170 -12.39 3.97 -15.29
CA MET A 170 -12.70 3.89 -16.73
C MET A 170 -14.19 4.05 -17.04
N LYS A 171 -15.04 4.26 -16.03
CA LYS A 171 -16.51 4.41 -16.11
C LYS A 171 -17.25 3.15 -16.59
N ASP A 172 -16.62 1.99 -16.56
CA ASP A 172 -17.31 0.69 -16.71
C ASP A 172 -17.85 0.23 -15.36
N PHE A 173 -18.91 0.89 -14.91
CA PHE A 173 -19.48 0.66 -13.59
C PHE A 173 -20.07 -0.75 -13.42
N GLY A 174 -20.47 -1.40 -14.53
CA GLY A 174 -20.93 -2.79 -14.49
C GLY A 174 -19.80 -3.76 -14.14
N ALA A 175 -18.66 -3.63 -14.80
CA ALA A 175 -17.47 -4.42 -14.48
C ALA A 175 -16.92 -4.06 -13.10
N ALA A 176 -16.92 -2.77 -12.73
CA ALA A 176 -16.50 -2.32 -11.41
C ALA A 176 -17.28 -3.02 -10.29
N VAL A 177 -18.60 -2.98 -10.33
CA VAL A 177 -19.46 -3.67 -9.34
C VAL A 177 -19.14 -5.16 -9.27
N HIS A 178 -19.01 -5.83 -10.42
CA HIS A 178 -18.73 -7.27 -10.46
C HIS A 178 -17.41 -7.62 -9.72
N PHE A 179 -16.33 -6.89 -9.96
CA PHE A 179 -15.05 -7.18 -9.32
C PHE A 179 -15.02 -6.72 -7.86
N LEU A 180 -15.66 -5.59 -7.51
CA LEU A 180 -15.73 -5.10 -6.14
C LEU A 180 -16.62 -5.98 -5.24
N GLU A 181 -17.72 -6.53 -5.75
CA GLU A 181 -18.49 -7.57 -5.05
C GLU A 181 -17.61 -8.77 -4.73
N LYS A 182 -16.80 -9.24 -5.70
CA LYS A 182 -15.86 -10.33 -5.47
C LYS A 182 -14.73 -9.96 -4.49
N ALA A 183 -14.20 -8.74 -4.54
CA ALA A 183 -13.20 -8.28 -3.58
C ALA A 183 -13.75 -8.26 -2.15
N THR A 184 -14.98 -7.75 -1.99
CA THR A 184 -15.69 -7.74 -0.70
C THR A 184 -16.00 -9.15 -0.15
N GLU A 185 -16.18 -10.16 -1.04
CA GLU A 185 -16.30 -11.56 -0.61
C GLU A 185 -14.96 -12.13 -0.09
N LEU A 186 -13.84 -11.67 -0.64
CA LEU A 186 -12.50 -12.11 -0.26
C LEU A 186 -12.00 -11.42 1.01
N GLU A 187 -12.28 -10.12 1.16
CA GLU A 187 -11.90 -9.28 2.29
C GLU A 187 -13.16 -8.61 2.87
N PRO A 188 -13.98 -9.36 3.63
CA PRO A 188 -15.29 -8.89 4.05
C PRO A 188 -15.27 -7.77 5.08
N ASP A 189 -14.17 -7.57 5.78
CA ASP A 189 -14.05 -6.59 6.87
C ASP A 189 -13.11 -5.42 6.51
N ASP A 190 -12.73 -5.28 5.24
CA ASP A 190 -11.92 -4.16 4.78
C ASP A 190 -12.83 -2.96 4.41
N PRO A 191 -12.73 -1.83 5.14
CA PRO A 191 -13.61 -0.69 4.93
C PRO A 191 -13.40 0.01 3.57
N GLU A 192 -12.16 0.04 3.05
CA GLU A 192 -11.84 0.69 1.79
C GLU A 192 -12.44 -0.07 0.59
N ILE A 193 -12.32 -1.39 0.57
CA ILE A 193 -12.91 -2.25 -0.45
C ILE A 193 -14.44 -2.11 -0.44
N ILE A 194 -15.04 -2.05 0.75
CA ILE A 194 -16.50 -1.89 0.89
C ILE A 194 -16.95 -0.49 0.44
N ASP A 195 -16.16 0.54 0.70
CA ASP A 195 -16.41 1.91 0.24
C ASP A 195 -16.35 2.00 -1.29
N HIS A 196 -15.33 1.42 -1.93
CA HIS A 196 -15.22 1.32 -3.38
C HIS A 196 -16.43 0.63 -4.02
N LEU A 197 -16.94 -0.45 -3.40
CA LEU A 197 -18.17 -1.10 -3.85
C LEU A 197 -19.36 -0.15 -3.75
N GLY A 198 -19.46 0.63 -2.69
CA GLY A 198 -20.49 1.65 -2.52
C GLY A 198 -20.46 2.67 -3.66
N ASP A 199 -19.27 3.16 -3.99
CA ASP A 199 -19.06 4.13 -5.07
C ASP A 199 -19.48 3.56 -6.44
N ALA A 200 -19.09 2.34 -6.74
CA ALA A 200 -19.44 1.66 -7.99
C ALA A 200 -20.97 1.38 -8.11
N LEU A 201 -21.59 0.95 -7.01
CA LEU A 201 -23.03 0.76 -6.93
C LEU A 201 -23.79 2.07 -7.16
N TRP A 202 -23.33 3.17 -6.57
CA TRP A 202 -23.92 4.49 -6.74
C TRP A 202 -23.91 4.91 -8.21
N GLN A 203 -22.77 4.82 -8.86
CA GLN A 203 -22.60 5.19 -10.26
C GLN A 203 -23.37 4.24 -11.22
N SER A 204 -23.60 3.01 -10.81
CA SER A 204 -24.47 2.08 -11.56
C SER A 204 -25.98 2.30 -11.35
N GLY A 205 -26.38 3.29 -10.53
CA GLY A 205 -27.78 3.62 -10.21
C GLY A 205 -28.37 2.80 -9.04
N ARG A 206 -27.61 1.89 -8.42
CA ARG A 206 -28.03 1.04 -7.29
C ARG A 206 -27.87 1.78 -5.94
N GLN A 207 -28.44 2.97 -5.82
CA GLN A 207 -28.20 3.91 -4.73
C GLN A 207 -28.55 3.40 -3.32
N ILE A 208 -29.57 2.53 -3.19
CA ILE A 208 -29.94 1.95 -1.89
C ILE A 208 -28.85 0.99 -1.42
N GLU A 209 -28.33 0.20 -2.32
CA GLU A 209 -27.26 -0.78 -2.05
C GLU A 209 -25.93 -0.05 -1.76
N ALA A 210 -25.64 1.02 -2.50
CA ALA A 210 -24.50 1.89 -2.24
C ALA A 210 -24.48 2.40 -0.78
N ARG A 211 -25.61 3.00 -0.34
CA ARG A 211 -25.72 3.49 1.04
C ARG A 211 -25.63 2.39 2.09
N TYR A 212 -26.03 1.16 1.75
CA TYR A 212 -25.86 0.02 2.64
C TYR A 212 -24.37 -0.31 2.80
N GLN A 213 -23.61 -0.36 1.71
CA GLN A 213 -22.18 -0.65 1.75
C GLN A 213 -21.41 0.48 2.49
N TRP A 214 -21.69 1.75 2.22
CA TRP A 214 -21.04 2.85 2.93
C TRP A 214 -21.31 2.83 4.45
N ARG A 215 -22.54 2.48 4.89
CA ARG A 215 -22.81 2.32 6.34
C ARG A 215 -22.01 1.16 6.94
N ARG A 216 -21.80 0.10 6.17
CA ARG A 216 -20.96 -1.02 6.59
C ARG A 216 -19.50 -0.59 6.65
N ALA A 217 -18.96 0.09 5.63
CA ALA A 217 -17.62 0.64 5.63
C ALA A 217 -17.40 1.58 6.84
N LEU A 218 -18.31 2.52 7.08
CA LEU A 218 -18.29 3.44 8.23
C LEU A 218 -18.21 2.71 9.58
N SER A 219 -18.86 1.57 9.71
CA SER A 219 -18.84 0.79 10.95
C SER A 219 -17.52 0.06 11.22
N LEU A 220 -16.66 -0.05 10.21
CA LEU A 220 -15.37 -0.74 10.25
C LEU A 220 -14.18 0.23 10.19
N GLU A 221 -14.42 1.47 9.75
CA GLU A 221 -13.37 2.49 9.58
C GLU A 221 -13.00 3.12 10.93
N ASP A 222 -11.70 3.17 11.21
CA ASP A 222 -11.15 3.75 12.45
C ASP A 222 -10.60 5.17 12.25
N ASP A 223 -10.31 5.58 10.99
CA ASP A 223 -9.80 6.93 10.70
C ASP A 223 -10.95 7.95 10.63
N ALA A 224 -10.87 8.97 11.48
CA ALA A 224 -11.91 9.99 11.61
C ALA A 224 -12.11 10.83 10.33
N THR A 225 -11.07 11.00 9.51
CA THR A 225 -11.16 11.74 8.25
C THR A 225 -11.93 10.91 7.22
N LYS A 226 -11.55 9.63 7.06
CA LYS A 226 -12.27 8.70 6.18
C LYS A 226 -13.71 8.47 6.62
N GLN A 227 -13.96 8.36 7.94
CA GLN A 227 -15.34 8.28 8.46
C GLN A 227 -16.20 9.45 7.97
N LYS A 228 -15.67 10.67 8.05
CA LYS A 228 -16.40 11.85 7.60
C LYS A 228 -16.67 11.84 6.08
N GLU A 229 -15.71 11.39 5.28
CA GLU A 229 -15.89 11.25 3.83
C GLU A 229 -16.98 10.24 3.50
N ILE A 230 -17.01 9.11 4.20
CA ILE A 230 -18.06 8.09 4.04
C ILE A 230 -19.43 8.61 4.49
N GLU A 231 -19.51 9.37 5.59
CA GLU A 231 -20.74 10.02 6.04
C GLU A 231 -21.29 10.98 4.97
N GLU A 232 -20.43 11.78 4.35
CA GLU A 232 -20.82 12.69 3.25
C GLU A 232 -21.37 11.92 2.05
N LYS A 233 -20.76 10.76 1.69
CA LYS A 233 -21.28 9.86 0.65
C LYS A 233 -22.66 9.28 1.01
N ILE A 234 -22.90 8.90 2.27
CA ILE A 234 -24.19 8.38 2.73
C ILE A 234 -25.30 9.42 2.55
N ASP A 235 -25.01 10.68 2.88
CA ASP A 235 -25.99 11.76 2.86
C ASP A 235 -26.25 12.29 1.44
N TYR A 236 -25.19 12.57 0.69
CA TYR A 236 -25.24 13.29 -0.58
C TYR A 236 -24.96 12.40 -1.81
N GLY A 237 -24.40 11.22 -1.61
CA GLY A 237 -23.89 10.37 -2.70
C GLY A 237 -22.51 10.79 -3.16
N VAL A 238 -21.95 10.06 -4.11
CA VAL A 238 -20.72 10.46 -4.78
C VAL A 238 -21.06 11.65 -5.69
N ILE A 239 -20.57 12.83 -5.33
CA ILE A 239 -20.57 13.95 -6.25
C ILE A 239 -19.58 13.56 -7.35
N GLU A 240 -20.01 13.59 -8.61
CA GLU A 240 -19.07 13.42 -9.72
C GLU A 240 -17.95 14.44 -9.53
N ASP A 241 -16.85 14.00 -8.94
CA ASP A 241 -15.64 14.77 -9.05
C ASP A 241 -15.42 14.97 -10.54
N ALA A 242 -15.02 16.18 -10.89
CA ALA A 242 -14.50 16.51 -12.20
C ALA A 242 -13.19 15.73 -12.42
N ALA A 243 -13.26 14.40 -12.34
CA ALA A 243 -12.31 13.49 -12.95
C ALA A 243 -12.27 13.93 -14.41
N GLY A 244 -11.17 14.56 -14.79
CA GLY A 244 -10.98 15.18 -16.08
C GLY A 244 -11.47 14.28 -17.20
N PRO A 245 -11.79 14.82 -18.37
CA PRO A 245 -12.42 14.08 -19.45
C PRO A 245 -11.64 12.80 -19.68
N GLY A 246 -12.32 11.66 -19.50
CA GLY A 246 -11.75 10.38 -19.87
C GLY A 246 -11.20 10.50 -21.28
N PRO A 247 -10.09 9.80 -21.60
CA PRO A 247 -9.46 9.94 -22.93
C PRO A 247 -10.53 9.73 -23.98
N ALA A 248 -10.61 10.70 -24.92
CA ALA A 248 -11.44 10.57 -26.11
C ALA A 248 -11.05 9.26 -26.81
N ILE A 249 -12.06 8.46 -27.13
CA ILE A 249 -11.96 7.19 -27.86
C ILE A 249 -11.37 7.45 -29.23
#